data_3668a1d35044e2cc4324d187afb28d58
#
_entry.id   3668a1d35044e2cc4324d187afb28d58
#
_cell.length_a   1.000
_cell.length_b   1.000
_cell.length_c   1.000
_cell.angle_alpha   90.00
_cell.angle_beta   90.00
_cell.angle_gamma   90.00
#
_symmetry.space_group_name_H-M   'P 1'
#
loop_
_entity.id
_entity.type
_entity.pdbx_description
1 polymer ?
#
loop_
_entity_poly.entity_id
_entity_poly.type
_entity_poly.pdbx_seq_one_letter_code
_entity_poly.pdbx_strand_id
1 'polypeptide(L)'
;SFEEEQPAEYPEHLEAGTLNGHGLAGLGAAVDFILDTGVEAIHAHELALTRRFVQGLNNIPGVTVYGDFSGDRAPVVALNLEGWDPASAADTLAQDYDIAVRPGIHCAPRMHRALGTQDVGCLRFSFGYYTREADIDAALAALKEMAEPCE
;
A
#
# COMPACT_ATOMS: atom_id res chain seq x y z
N SER A 1 -17.75 27.39 -24.36
CA SER A 1 -16.76 28.16 -25.13
C SER A 1 -17.32 28.39 -26.54
N PHE A 2 -17.08 29.57 -27.10
CA PHE A 2 -17.40 29.89 -28.51
C PHE A 2 -16.18 29.68 -29.42
N GLU A 3 -15.04 29.33 -28.84
CA GLU A 3 -13.80 29.07 -29.54
C GLU A 3 -13.71 27.57 -29.87
N GLU A 4 -13.23 27.25 -31.09
CA GLU A 4 -13.02 25.87 -31.56
C GLU A 4 -11.70 25.29 -31.04
N GLU A 5 -10.76 26.13 -30.66
CA GLU A 5 -9.43 25.76 -30.17
C GLU A 5 -9.27 26.12 -28.70
N GLN A 6 -8.48 25.30 -27.98
CA GLN A 6 -8.09 25.56 -26.60
C GLN A 6 -7.18 26.82 -26.57
N PRO A 7 -7.28 27.67 -25.54
CA PRO A 7 -6.36 28.78 -25.34
C PRO A 7 -4.91 28.31 -25.37
N ALA A 8 -4.03 29.11 -25.97
CA ALA A 8 -2.62 28.77 -26.05
C ALA A 8 -1.84 29.02 -24.74
N GLU A 9 -2.40 29.83 -23.88
CA GLU A 9 -1.77 30.24 -22.61
C GLU A 9 -2.01 29.24 -21.48
N TYR A 10 -1.04 29.09 -20.60
CA TYR A 10 -1.16 28.32 -19.36
C TYR A 10 -1.64 29.20 -18.21
N PRO A 11 -2.47 28.70 -17.29
CA PRO A 11 -2.93 27.28 -17.16
C PRO A 11 -4.13 26.91 -18.04
N GLU A 12 -4.79 27.85 -18.68
CA GLU A 12 -6.08 27.69 -19.39
C GLU A 12 -5.99 26.61 -20.49
N HIS A 13 -4.82 26.45 -21.09
CA HIS A 13 -4.57 25.42 -22.11
C HIS A 13 -4.82 23.99 -21.59
N LEU A 14 -4.57 23.74 -20.30
CA LEU A 14 -4.74 22.42 -19.67
C LEU A 14 -6.06 22.28 -18.92
N GLU A 15 -6.81 23.38 -18.79
CA GLU A 15 -8.06 23.43 -18.02
C GLU A 15 -9.27 23.39 -18.95
N ALA A 16 -10.14 22.39 -18.76
CA ALA A 16 -11.38 22.28 -19.51
C ALA A 16 -12.58 22.31 -18.55
N GLY A 17 -13.45 23.33 -18.71
CA GLY A 17 -14.66 23.49 -17.92
C GLY A 17 -14.39 24.07 -16.52
N THR A 18 -15.28 23.76 -15.58
CA THR A 18 -15.21 24.27 -14.19
C THR A 18 -14.10 23.55 -13.41
N LEU A 19 -13.23 24.34 -12.77
CA LEU A 19 -12.18 23.81 -11.92
C LEU A 19 -12.75 22.99 -10.75
N ASN A 20 -12.01 21.95 -10.35
CA ASN A 20 -12.34 21.13 -9.18
C ASN A 20 -11.97 21.88 -7.88
N GLY A 21 -12.73 22.93 -7.53
CA GLY A 21 -12.48 23.76 -6.35
C GLY A 21 -12.49 22.97 -5.04
N HIS A 22 -13.36 21.96 -4.91
CA HIS A 22 -13.42 21.10 -3.72
C HIS A 22 -12.16 20.24 -3.59
N GLY A 23 -11.69 19.67 -4.70
CA GLY A 23 -10.45 18.89 -4.71
C GLY A 23 -9.23 19.75 -4.40
N LEU A 24 -9.17 20.98 -4.93
CA LEU A 24 -8.08 21.92 -4.63
C LEU A 24 -8.08 22.34 -3.16
N ALA A 25 -9.25 22.61 -2.57
CA ALA A 25 -9.35 22.92 -1.14
C ALA A 25 -8.92 21.73 -0.27
N GLY A 26 -9.34 20.51 -0.63
CA GLY A 26 -8.91 19.29 0.06
C GLY A 26 -7.41 19.06 -0.04
N LEU A 27 -6.82 19.28 -1.23
CA LEU A 27 -5.37 19.20 -1.43
C LEU A 27 -4.63 20.24 -0.56
N GLY A 28 -5.12 21.47 -0.49
CA GLY A 28 -4.55 22.50 0.38
C GLY A 28 -4.52 22.06 1.84
N ALA A 29 -5.65 21.59 2.36
CA ALA A 29 -5.74 21.09 3.73
C ALA A 29 -4.81 19.89 4.00
N ALA A 30 -4.64 18.99 3.01
CA ALA A 30 -3.72 17.87 3.13
C ALA A 30 -2.26 18.32 3.16
N VAL A 31 -1.90 19.33 2.37
CA VAL A 31 -0.55 19.93 2.39
C VAL A 31 -0.27 20.58 3.73
N ASP A 32 -1.20 21.37 4.26
CA ASP A 32 -1.07 21.99 5.59
C ASP A 32 -0.87 20.94 6.68
N PHE A 33 -1.67 19.85 6.66
CA PHE A 33 -1.50 18.72 7.59
C PHE A 33 -0.11 18.10 7.52
N ILE A 34 0.42 17.87 6.30
CA ILE A 34 1.76 17.29 6.11
C ILE A 34 2.84 18.25 6.62
N LEU A 35 2.71 19.54 6.35
CA LEU A 35 3.66 20.55 6.82
C LEU A 35 3.67 20.70 8.34
N ASP A 36 2.50 20.67 8.96
CA ASP A 36 2.33 20.78 10.42
C ASP A 36 2.84 19.53 11.15
N THR A 37 2.62 18.34 10.57
CA THR A 37 3.07 17.06 11.14
C THR A 37 4.57 16.83 10.90
N GLY A 38 5.08 17.23 9.75
CA GLY A 38 6.43 17.00 9.27
C GLY A 38 6.61 15.67 8.54
N VAL A 39 7.20 15.74 7.35
CA VAL A 39 7.43 14.55 6.48
C VAL A 39 8.31 13.51 7.19
N GLU A 40 9.32 13.97 7.93
CA GLU A 40 10.25 13.10 8.67
C GLU A 40 9.54 12.35 9.80
N ALA A 41 8.60 12.98 10.50
CA ALA A 41 7.80 12.34 11.54
C ALA A 41 6.85 11.29 10.97
N ILE A 42 6.19 11.61 9.85
CA ILE A 42 5.33 10.66 9.12
C ILE A 42 6.15 9.46 8.69
N HIS A 43 7.30 9.69 8.03
CA HIS A 43 8.18 8.63 7.56
C HIS A 43 8.71 7.75 8.68
N ALA A 44 9.14 8.34 9.79
CA ALA A 44 9.64 7.59 10.95
C ALA A 44 8.57 6.66 11.54
N HIS A 45 7.33 7.13 11.65
CA HIS A 45 6.19 6.32 12.10
C HIS A 45 5.94 5.14 11.14
N GLU A 46 5.81 5.42 9.86
CA GLU A 46 5.53 4.40 8.83
C GLU A 46 6.66 3.37 8.73
N LEU A 47 7.91 3.80 8.87
CA LEU A 47 9.06 2.90 8.87
C LEU A 47 9.10 2.01 10.12
N ALA A 48 8.71 2.53 11.28
CA ALA A 48 8.59 1.74 12.51
C ALA A 48 7.54 0.63 12.37
N LEU A 49 6.37 0.94 11.82
CA LEU A 49 5.32 -0.04 11.52
C LEU A 49 5.79 -1.10 10.51
N THR A 50 6.48 -0.67 9.46
CA THR A 50 7.03 -1.58 8.45
C THR A 50 8.03 -2.56 9.06
N ARG A 51 8.94 -2.08 9.90
CA ARG A 51 9.92 -2.92 10.61
C ARG A 51 9.25 -3.90 11.56
N ARG A 52 8.26 -3.44 12.34
CA ARG A 52 7.46 -4.31 13.23
C ARG A 52 6.81 -5.44 12.45
N PHE A 53 6.15 -5.11 11.34
CA PHE A 53 5.48 -6.09 10.50
C PHE A 53 6.45 -7.13 9.94
N VAL A 54 7.55 -6.69 9.31
CA VAL A 54 8.57 -7.59 8.73
C VAL A 54 9.23 -8.47 9.79
N GLN A 55 9.51 -7.94 10.98
CA GLN A 55 10.04 -8.73 12.10
C GLN A 55 9.04 -9.81 12.56
N GLY A 56 7.74 -9.47 12.62
CA GLY A 56 6.69 -10.42 12.96
C GLY A 56 6.54 -11.54 11.94
N LEU A 57 6.66 -11.22 10.64
CA LEU A 57 6.57 -12.19 9.55
C LEU A 57 7.66 -13.28 9.61
N ASN A 58 8.84 -12.99 10.14
CA ASN A 58 9.92 -13.97 10.28
C ASN A 58 9.54 -15.18 11.16
N ASN A 59 8.51 -15.05 11.97
CA ASN A 59 8.04 -16.11 12.87
C ASN A 59 6.83 -16.87 12.31
N ILE A 60 6.38 -16.56 11.08
CA ILE A 60 5.23 -17.19 10.44
C ILE A 60 5.75 -18.13 9.35
N PRO A 61 5.53 -19.45 9.49
CA PRO A 61 5.98 -20.40 8.48
C PRO A 61 5.26 -20.20 7.15
N GLY A 62 5.92 -20.51 6.04
CA GLY A 62 5.35 -20.41 4.71
C GLY A 62 5.22 -18.98 4.16
N VAL A 63 5.61 -17.95 4.90
CA VAL A 63 5.63 -16.57 4.39
C VAL A 63 6.92 -16.30 3.63
N THR A 64 6.77 -15.84 2.39
CA THR A 64 7.87 -15.31 1.58
C THR A 64 7.71 -13.79 1.45
N VAL A 65 8.67 -13.03 1.96
CA VAL A 65 8.69 -11.56 1.90
C VAL A 65 9.61 -11.12 0.77
N TYR A 66 9.17 -10.16 -0.05
CA TYR A 66 9.91 -9.67 -1.20
C TYR A 66 10.51 -8.29 -0.95
N GLY A 67 11.78 -8.13 -1.28
CA GLY A 67 12.53 -6.87 -1.22
C GLY A 67 13.56 -6.82 -0.09
N ASP A 68 14.37 -5.76 -0.10
CA ASP A 68 15.38 -5.48 0.91
C ASP A 68 14.81 -4.49 1.94
N PHE A 69 14.86 -4.85 3.22
CA PHE A 69 14.34 -4.07 4.34
C PHE A 69 15.46 -3.49 5.22
N SER A 70 16.69 -3.53 4.78
CA SER A 70 17.86 -3.02 5.52
C SER A 70 17.98 -1.50 5.48
N GLY A 71 17.43 -0.85 4.44
CA GLY A 71 17.55 0.58 4.19
C GLY A 71 16.26 1.36 4.40
N ASP A 72 16.34 2.62 4.00
CA ASP A 72 15.23 3.55 3.95
C ASP A 72 14.28 3.18 2.80
N ARG A 73 12.96 3.24 3.03
CA ARG A 73 11.98 2.75 2.07
C ARG A 73 10.56 3.28 2.30
N ALA A 74 9.72 3.13 1.27
CA ALA A 74 8.30 3.35 1.41
C ALA A 74 7.64 2.26 2.31
N PRO A 75 6.54 2.58 3.00
CA PRO A 75 5.85 1.70 3.94
C PRO A 75 5.00 0.64 3.23
N VAL A 76 5.64 -0.13 2.36
CA VAL A 76 5.01 -1.16 1.52
C VAL A 76 5.73 -2.47 1.70
N VAL A 77 4.98 -3.53 2.00
CA VAL A 77 5.49 -4.90 2.13
C VAL A 77 4.72 -5.82 1.18
N ALA A 78 5.47 -6.48 0.30
CA ALA A 78 4.95 -7.48 -0.60
C ALA A 78 5.34 -8.88 -0.08
N LEU A 79 4.39 -9.78 -0.03
CA LEU A 79 4.60 -11.14 0.46
C LEU A 79 3.70 -12.16 -0.25
N ASN A 80 4.05 -13.43 -0.14
CA ASN A 80 3.17 -14.56 -0.43
C ASN A 80 3.14 -15.52 0.75
N LEU A 81 2.03 -16.22 0.88
CA LEU A 81 1.81 -17.27 1.88
C LEU A 81 1.71 -18.63 1.16
N GLU A 82 2.48 -19.60 1.58
CA GLU A 82 2.48 -20.94 1.00
C GLU A 82 1.09 -21.57 1.09
N GLY A 83 0.68 -22.23 0.00
CA GLY A 83 -0.66 -22.82 -0.10
C GLY A 83 -1.79 -21.86 -0.45
N TRP A 84 -1.52 -20.56 -0.52
CA TRP A 84 -2.53 -19.54 -0.83
C TRP A 84 -2.27 -18.85 -2.17
N ASP A 85 -3.30 -18.77 -2.97
CA ASP A 85 -3.35 -17.82 -4.07
C ASP A 85 -3.53 -16.38 -3.52
N PRO A 86 -2.79 -15.38 -4.00
CA PRO A 86 -2.87 -14.02 -3.47
C PRO A 86 -4.27 -13.40 -3.48
N ALA A 87 -5.10 -13.70 -4.50
CA ALA A 87 -6.46 -13.16 -4.53
C ALA A 87 -7.33 -13.80 -3.46
N SER A 88 -7.29 -15.11 -3.32
CA SER A 88 -8.01 -15.86 -2.29
C SER A 88 -7.58 -15.44 -0.87
N ALA A 89 -6.28 -15.24 -0.67
CA ALA A 89 -5.77 -14.77 0.62
C ALA A 89 -6.24 -13.33 0.93
N ALA A 90 -6.29 -12.46 -0.07
CA ALA A 90 -6.81 -11.09 0.11
C ALA A 90 -8.31 -11.09 0.45
N ASP A 91 -9.09 -11.95 -0.19
CA ASP A 91 -10.52 -12.09 0.08
C ASP A 91 -10.76 -12.61 1.51
N THR A 92 -10.01 -13.62 1.96
CA THR A 92 -10.07 -14.13 3.34
C THR A 92 -9.70 -13.04 4.35
N LEU A 93 -8.59 -12.32 4.12
CA LEU A 93 -8.18 -11.22 4.99
C LEU A 93 -9.26 -10.13 5.10
N ALA A 94 -9.94 -9.83 4.00
CA ALA A 94 -10.99 -8.82 4.00
C ALA A 94 -12.28 -9.31 4.67
N GLN A 95 -12.70 -10.56 4.44
CA GLN A 95 -13.99 -11.06 4.91
C GLN A 95 -13.95 -11.54 6.36
N ASP A 96 -12.88 -12.21 6.76
CA ASP A 96 -12.80 -12.87 8.05
C ASP A 96 -12.07 -12.04 9.11
N TYR A 97 -11.17 -11.12 8.66
CA TYR A 97 -10.33 -10.33 9.56
C TYR A 97 -10.50 -8.81 9.42
N ASP A 98 -11.34 -8.33 8.50
CA ASP A 98 -11.53 -6.89 8.19
C ASP A 98 -10.20 -6.18 7.81
N ILE A 99 -9.32 -6.91 7.11
CA ILE A 99 -8.01 -6.41 6.69
C ILE A 99 -7.97 -6.27 5.17
N ALA A 100 -7.95 -5.04 4.68
CA ALA A 100 -7.87 -4.74 3.26
C ALA A 100 -6.41 -4.73 2.77
N VAL A 101 -6.09 -5.61 1.82
CA VAL A 101 -4.81 -5.69 1.14
C VAL A 101 -5.00 -5.71 -0.36
N ARG A 102 -3.94 -5.50 -1.13
CA ARG A 102 -4.05 -5.57 -2.59
C ARG A 102 -3.33 -6.79 -3.13
N PRO A 103 -4.04 -7.73 -3.80
CA PRO A 103 -3.41 -8.87 -4.48
C PRO A 103 -3.00 -8.54 -5.91
N GLY A 104 -2.12 -9.35 -6.48
CA GLY A 104 -1.79 -9.39 -7.91
C GLY A 104 -0.52 -8.65 -8.31
N ILE A 105 -0.48 -8.15 -9.55
CA ILE A 105 0.74 -7.58 -10.18
C ILE A 105 0.89 -6.08 -9.91
N HIS A 106 -0.11 -5.40 -9.32
CA HIS A 106 -0.06 -3.99 -8.90
C HIS A 106 0.32 -2.98 -10.00
N CYS A 107 0.03 -3.28 -11.28
CA CYS A 107 0.48 -2.50 -12.43
C CYS A 107 2.00 -2.35 -12.54
N ALA A 108 2.77 -3.30 -11.97
CA ALA A 108 4.23 -3.30 -11.90
C ALA A 108 4.87 -4.54 -12.54
N PRO A 109 4.60 -4.85 -13.83
CA PRO A 109 5.04 -6.11 -14.44
C PRO A 109 6.55 -6.28 -14.46
N ARG A 110 7.31 -5.19 -14.54
CA ARG A 110 8.78 -5.25 -14.47
C ARG A 110 9.29 -5.63 -13.09
N MET A 111 8.65 -5.12 -12.03
CA MET A 111 8.98 -5.48 -10.65
C MET A 111 8.68 -6.96 -10.40
N HIS A 112 7.49 -7.43 -10.78
CA HIS A 112 7.13 -8.84 -10.61
C HIS A 112 8.02 -9.80 -11.40
N ARG A 113 8.51 -9.37 -12.60
CA ARG A 113 9.52 -10.14 -13.34
C ARG A 113 10.84 -10.22 -12.59
N ALA A 114 11.31 -9.12 -12.00
CA ALA A 114 12.54 -9.08 -11.21
C ALA A 114 12.44 -9.89 -9.92
N LEU A 115 11.24 -9.96 -9.32
CA LEU A 115 10.96 -10.74 -8.12
C LEU A 115 10.62 -12.21 -8.40
N GLY A 116 10.44 -12.61 -9.67
CA GLY A 116 10.02 -13.96 -10.05
C GLY A 116 8.56 -14.28 -9.73
N THR A 117 7.72 -13.26 -9.59
CA THR A 117 6.30 -13.38 -9.21
C THR A 117 5.33 -12.96 -10.32
N GLN A 118 5.79 -12.90 -11.58
CA GLN A 118 4.98 -12.42 -12.71
C GLN A 118 3.74 -13.27 -13.00
N ASP A 119 3.77 -14.56 -12.68
CA ASP A 119 2.71 -15.50 -12.99
C ASP A 119 1.66 -15.62 -11.86
N VAL A 120 2.04 -15.28 -10.63
CA VAL A 120 1.20 -15.43 -9.43
C VAL A 120 0.84 -14.07 -8.84
N GLY A 121 1.72 -13.08 -8.93
CA GLY A 121 1.60 -11.82 -8.20
C GLY A 121 2.02 -11.96 -6.73
N CYS A 122 1.58 -11.02 -5.91
CA CYS A 122 1.76 -11.09 -4.45
C CYS A 122 0.67 -10.30 -3.71
N LEU A 123 0.58 -10.50 -2.41
CA LEU A 123 -0.14 -9.63 -1.48
C LEU A 123 0.71 -8.40 -1.18
N ARG A 124 0.09 -7.23 -1.20
CA ARG A 124 0.73 -5.97 -0.83
C ARG A 124 0.03 -5.36 0.36
N PHE A 125 0.76 -5.25 1.45
CA PHE A 125 0.40 -4.45 2.61
C PHE A 125 0.99 -3.06 2.45
N SER A 126 0.22 -2.04 2.81
CA SER A 126 0.65 -0.64 2.75
C SER A 126 0.23 0.04 4.05
N PHE A 127 1.16 0.69 4.72
CA PHE A 127 0.94 1.37 5.99
C PHE A 127 0.97 2.88 5.76
N GLY A 128 0.19 3.61 6.50
CA GLY A 128 0.13 5.05 6.41
C GLY A 128 0.14 5.69 7.80
N TYR A 129 0.10 7.01 7.83
CA TYR A 129 0.16 7.80 9.07
C TYR A 129 -0.89 7.37 10.12
N TYR A 130 -2.07 6.97 9.69
CA TYR A 130 -3.16 6.56 10.61
C TYR A 130 -3.13 5.08 10.97
N THR A 131 -2.23 4.28 10.39
CA THR A 131 -2.04 2.88 10.77
C THR A 131 -1.44 2.81 12.17
N ARG A 132 -1.97 1.94 13.02
CA ARG A 132 -1.55 1.76 14.42
C ARG A 132 -0.77 0.45 14.56
N GLU A 133 0.00 0.34 15.63
CA GLU A 133 0.68 -0.92 15.97
C GLU A 133 -0.30 -2.09 16.14
N ALA A 134 -1.48 -1.82 16.72
CA ALA A 134 -2.52 -2.82 16.86
C ALA A 134 -3.03 -3.38 15.51
N ASP A 135 -3.04 -2.56 14.46
CA ASP A 135 -3.44 -2.98 13.13
C ASP A 135 -2.37 -3.91 12.52
N ILE A 136 -1.10 -3.64 12.80
CA ILE A 136 0.03 -4.51 12.45
C ILE A 136 -0.07 -5.86 13.16
N ASP A 137 -0.33 -5.84 14.48
CA ASP A 137 -0.46 -7.06 15.29
C ASP A 137 -1.65 -7.92 14.85
N ALA A 138 -2.77 -7.29 14.49
CA ALA A 138 -3.93 -7.98 13.94
C ALA A 138 -3.60 -8.65 12.59
N ALA A 139 -2.87 -7.95 11.70
CA ALA A 139 -2.47 -8.52 10.42
C ALA A 139 -1.50 -9.70 10.59
N LEU A 140 -0.57 -9.63 11.53
CA LEU A 140 0.34 -10.73 11.84
C LEU A 140 -0.41 -11.94 12.44
N ALA A 141 -1.39 -11.70 13.30
CA ALA A 141 -2.22 -12.76 13.89
C ALA A 141 -3.04 -13.48 12.80
N ALA A 142 -3.68 -12.72 11.90
CA ALA A 142 -4.44 -13.27 10.78
C ALA A 142 -3.56 -14.12 9.86
N LEU A 143 -2.40 -13.60 9.45
CA LEU A 143 -1.46 -14.35 8.60
C LEU A 143 -0.94 -15.61 9.28
N LYS A 144 -0.72 -15.58 10.59
CA LYS A 144 -0.30 -16.76 11.36
C LYS A 144 -1.39 -17.83 11.38
N GLU A 145 -2.65 -17.45 11.63
CA GLU A 145 -3.78 -18.39 11.60
C GLU A 145 -3.96 -19.00 10.22
N MET A 146 -3.86 -18.19 9.16
CA MET A 146 -3.93 -18.66 7.77
C MET A 146 -2.77 -19.59 7.37
N ALA A 147 -1.61 -19.47 8.03
CA ALA A 147 -0.44 -20.34 7.80
C ALA A 147 -0.56 -21.71 8.50
N GLU A 148 -1.47 -21.85 9.46
CA GLU A 148 -1.69 -23.12 10.14
C GLU A 148 -2.44 -24.09 9.19
N PRO A 149 -1.97 -25.36 9.05
CA PRO A 149 -2.69 -26.31 8.20
C PRO A 149 -4.09 -26.56 8.76
N CYS A 150 -5.11 -26.52 7.90
CA CYS A 150 -6.45 -27.01 8.26
C CYS A 150 -6.34 -28.47 8.69
N GLU A 151 -6.66 -28.77 9.96
CA GLU A 151 -6.76 -30.16 10.45
C GLU A 151 -7.91 -30.92 9.77
#